data_4eaf7857118ef077983021feb85dcfad
#
_entry.id   4eaf7857118ef077983021feb85dcfad
#
_cell.length_a   1.000
_cell.length_b   1.000
_cell.length_c   1.000
_cell.angle_alpha   90.00
_cell.angle_beta   90.00
_cell.angle_gamma   90.00
#
_symmetry.space_group_name_H-M   'P 1'
#
loop_
_entity.id
_entity.type
_entity.pdbx_description
1 polymer ?
#
loop_
_entity_poly.entity_id
_entity_poly.type
_entity_poly.pdbx_seq_one_letter_code
_entity_poly.pdbx_strand_id
1 'polypeptide(L)'
;MRSDICVIVPTIRTYDRVESYFENARNHGFDLDRLFVLLVTEDDCDITGMKRMLDTAGVDGAVYDETRREAWFDAHELGQYTHLIPSKSHAQTSFGLLYLWANEQFTRGLFIDDDTRPHSAWDFFTRHLYNLDRTDTIESVRSDEQWVNVLYQDADNHGLYP
;
A
#
# COMPACT_ATOMS: atom_id res chain seq x y z
N MET A 1 2.22 17.65 10.83
CA MET A 1 1.58 17.70 9.47
C MET A 1 0.61 16.53 9.41
N ARG A 2 -0.46 16.59 8.68
CA ARG A 2 -1.39 15.44 8.59
C ARG A 2 -0.91 14.55 7.45
N SER A 3 -0.91 13.22 7.63
CA SER A 3 -0.49 12.24 6.61
C SER A 3 -1.33 12.41 5.33
N ASP A 4 -0.69 12.51 4.19
CA ASP A 4 -1.33 12.70 2.87
C ASP A 4 -1.25 11.45 1.97
N ILE A 5 -0.48 10.45 2.40
CA ILE A 5 -0.22 9.20 1.66
C ILE A 5 -0.70 8.01 2.50
N CYS A 6 -1.61 7.21 1.97
CA CYS A 6 -2.01 5.96 2.59
C CYS A 6 -1.24 4.79 1.98
N VAL A 7 -0.45 4.11 2.79
CA VAL A 7 0.25 2.87 2.39
C VAL A 7 -0.62 1.70 2.84
N ILE A 8 -1.12 0.93 1.90
CA ILE A 8 -2.03 -0.20 2.14
C ILE A 8 -1.24 -1.50 2.01
N VAL A 9 -1.24 -2.28 3.08
CA VAL A 9 -0.51 -3.55 3.17
C VAL A 9 -1.49 -4.66 3.57
N PRO A 10 -2.02 -5.42 2.62
CA PRO A 10 -2.74 -6.64 2.94
C PRO A 10 -1.74 -7.69 3.45
N THR A 11 -2.01 -8.29 4.61
CA THR A 11 -1.13 -9.30 5.20
C THR A 11 -1.91 -10.37 5.94
N ILE A 12 -1.54 -11.63 5.70
CA ILE A 12 -2.13 -12.80 6.35
C ILE A 12 -1.09 -13.68 7.04
N ARG A 13 0.18 -13.29 7.04
CA ARG A 13 1.28 -14.13 7.53
C ARG A 13 2.27 -13.36 8.39
N THR A 14 3.06 -12.52 7.75
CA THR A 14 4.15 -11.79 8.37
C THR A 14 4.17 -10.35 7.88
N TYR A 15 4.52 -9.45 8.77
CA TYR A 15 4.60 -8.01 8.49
C TYR A 15 6.03 -7.48 8.69
N ASP A 16 6.98 -8.34 8.98
CA ASP A 16 8.36 -7.95 9.33
C ASP A 16 9.04 -7.13 8.24
N ARG A 17 8.66 -7.39 6.98
CA ARG A 17 9.26 -6.71 5.84
C ARG A 17 8.79 -5.28 5.65
N VAL A 18 7.65 -4.93 6.24
CA VAL A 18 7.11 -3.56 6.17
C VAL A 18 8.08 -2.56 6.80
N GLU A 19 8.79 -2.96 7.88
CA GLU A 19 9.81 -2.12 8.50
C GLU A 19 10.91 -1.69 7.52
N SER A 20 11.26 -2.53 6.56
CA SER A 20 12.30 -2.21 5.57
C SER A 20 11.94 -1.01 4.69
N TYR A 21 10.65 -0.72 4.52
CA TYR A 21 10.19 0.48 3.81
C TYR A 21 10.40 1.74 4.64
N PHE A 22 10.21 1.66 5.96
CA PHE A 22 10.46 2.79 6.86
C PHE A 22 11.97 3.06 7.00
N GLU A 23 12.78 2.01 7.03
CA GLU A 23 14.24 2.14 6.99
C GLU A 23 14.71 2.76 5.68
N ASN A 24 14.17 2.30 4.55
CA ASN A 24 14.46 2.90 3.24
C ASN A 24 14.11 4.39 3.23
N ALA A 25 12.90 4.75 3.69
CA ALA A 25 12.46 6.13 3.78
C ALA A 25 13.43 7.00 4.60
N ARG A 26 13.81 6.55 5.80
CA ARG A 26 14.77 7.27 6.65
C ARG A 26 16.13 7.43 5.98
N ASN A 27 16.64 6.36 5.38
CA ASN A 27 17.96 6.37 4.74
C ASN A 27 18.05 7.32 3.55
N HIS A 28 16.90 7.59 2.91
CA HIS A 28 16.79 8.52 1.78
C HIS A 28 16.21 9.88 2.16
N GLY A 29 15.93 10.13 3.45
CA GLY A 29 15.45 11.43 3.92
C GLY A 29 13.99 11.73 3.60
N PHE A 30 13.19 10.69 3.34
CA PHE A 30 11.75 10.83 3.15
C PHE A 30 11.05 11.11 4.49
N ASP A 31 10.11 12.03 4.49
CA ASP A 31 9.36 12.43 5.67
C ASP A 31 8.27 11.39 6.01
N LEU A 32 8.51 10.62 7.07
CA LEU A 32 7.58 9.58 7.53
C LEU A 32 6.26 10.12 8.06
N ASP A 33 6.20 11.38 8.52
CA ASP A 33 4.95 12.01 8.99
C ASP A 33 3.92 12.16 7.86
N ARG A 34 4.35 12.02 6.61
CA ARG A 34 3.47 12.00 5.45
C ARG A 34 2.74 10.66 5.27
N LEU A 35 3.22 9.61 5.89
CA LEU A 35 2.67 8.26 5.73
C LEU A 35 1.58 7.98 6.77
N PHE A 36 0.56 7.32 6.32
CA PHE A 36 -0.38 6.56 7.14
C PHE A 36 -0.39 5.13 6.63
N VAL A 37 -0.08 4.17 7.49
CA VAL A 37 0.01 2.76 7.09
C VAL A 37 -1.24 2.01 7.51
N LEU A 38 -1.95 1.47 6.54
CA LEU A 38 -3.12 0.64 6.74
C LEU A 38 -2.74 -0.83 6.57
N LEU A 39 -2.60 -1.55 7.68
CA LEU A 39 -2.42 -3.00 7.67
C LEU A 39 -3.81 -3.66 7.66
N VAL A 40 -4.10 -4.44 6.64
CA VAL A 40 -5.35 -5.19 6.52
C VAL A 40 -5.04 -6.67 6.72
N THR A 41 -5.61 -7.26 7.76
CA THR A 41 -5.22 -8.60 8.22
C THR A 41 -6.43 -9.43 8.68
N GLU A 42 -6.18 -10.57 9.28
CA GLU A 42 -7.18 -11.48 9.82
C GLU A 42 -7.15 -11.51 11.36
N ASP A 43 -8.22 -11.99 11.98
CA ASP A 43 -8.37 -12.00 13.44
C ASP A 43 -7.34 -12.89 14.16
N ASP A 44 -6.79 -13.89 13.47
CA ASP A 44 -5.80 -14.82 13.99
C ASP A 44 -4.34 -14.33 13.86
N CYS A 45 -4.14 -13.10 13.37
CA CYS A 45 -2.82 -12.50 13.21
C CYS A 45 -2.35 -11.71 14.45
N ASP A 46 -1.04 -11.42 14.51
CA ASP A 46 -0.42 -10.65 15.61
C ASP A 46 -0.69 -9.14 15.50
N ILE A 47 -1.92 -8.74 15.78
CA ILE A 47 -2.35 -7.34 15.73
C ILE A 47 -1.55 -6.46 16.70
N THR A 48 -1.22 -7.00 17.87
CA THR A 48 -0.45 -6.26 18.88
C THR A 48 0.96 -5.98 18.41
N GLY A 49 1.61 -6.95 17.78
CA GLY A 49 2.92 -6.77 17.17
C GLY A 49 2.91 -5.79 16.02
N MET A 50 1.90 -5.85 15.15
CA MET A 50 1.73 -4.89 14.04
C MET A 50 1.62 -3.44 14.55
N LYS A 51 0.80 -3.20 15.57
CA LYS A 51 0.68 -1.87 16.19
C LYS A 51 1.99 -1.41 16.79
N ARG A 52 2.66 -2.29 17.55
CA ARG A 52 3.96 -1.98 18.15
C ARG A 52 5.01 -1.64 17.09
N MET A 53 5.01 -2.31 15.95
CA MET A 53 5.90 -2.02 14.84
C MET A 53 5.67 -0.58 14.33
N LEU A 54 4.42 -0.16 14.09
CA LEU A 54 4.08 1.20 13.66
C LEU A 54 4.52 2.23 14.71
N ASP A 55 4.18 2.00 15.98
CA ASP A 55 4.54 2.87 17.10
C ASP A 55 6.07 3.03 17.22
N THR A 56 6.82 1.92 17.12
CA THR A 56 8.29 1.91 17.18
C THR A 56 8.89 2.64 16.00
N ALA A 57 8.29 2.50 14.83
CA ALA A 57 8.71 3.22 13.64
C ALA A 57 8.35 4.71 13.67
N GLY A 58 7.48 5.15 14.59
CA GLY A 58 6.97 6.51 14.64
C GLY A 58 6.13 6.87 13.40
N VAL A 59 5.39 5.90 12.86
CA VAL A 59 4.55 6.06 11.68
C VAL A 59 3.09 5.93 12.08
N ASP A 60 2.27 6.89 11.69
CA ASP A 60 0.84 6.82 11.88
C ASP A 60 0.23 5.64 11.10
N GLY A 61 -0.73 4.96 11.69
CA GLY A 61 -1.39 3.87 11.00
C GLY A 61 -2.50 3.18 11.77
N ALA A 62 -3.13 2.24 11.11
CA ALA A 62 -4.18 1.41 11.68
C ALA A 62 -4.05 -0.05 11.23
N VAL A 63 -4.50 -0.94 12.09
CA VAL A 63 -4.57 -2.38 11.80
C VAL A 63 -6.04 -2.77 11.79
N TYR A 64 -6.49 -3.30 10.66
CA TYR A 64 -7.86 -3.78 10.46
C TYR A 64 -7.86 -5.29 10.25
N ASP A 65 -8.25 -6.00 11.30
CA ASP A 65 -8.65 -7.40 11.28
C ASP A 65 -10.10 -7.52 10.76
N GLU A 66 -10.62 -8.73 10.68
CA GLU A 66 -11.99 -9.00 10.22
C GLU A 66 -13.02 -8.27 11.08
N THR A 67 -12.93 -8.43 12.40
CA THR A 67 -13.83 -7.80 13.37
C THR A 67 -13.86 -6.27 13.21
N ARG A 68 -12.72 -5.64 12.99
CA ARG A 68 -12.65 -4.19 12.80
C ARG A 68 -13.12 -3.74 11.43
N ARG A 69 -12.91 -4.57 10.40
CA ARG A 69 -13.48 -4.28 9.08
C ARG A 69 -15.01 -4.29 9.14
N GLU A 70 -15.60 -5.28 9.81
CA GLU A 70 -17.06 -5.34 10.01
C GLU A 70 -17.58 -4.11 10.73
N ALA A 71 -16.95 -3.74 11.85
CA ALA A 71 -17.32 -2.54 12.60
C ALA A 71 -17.17 -1.25 11.76
N TRP A 72 -16.16 -1.19 10.87
CA TRP A 72 -16.00 -0.07 9.96
C TRP A 72 -17.13 -0.01 8.91
N PHE A 73 -17.51 -1.16 8.34
CA PHE A 73 -18.64 -1.26 7.40
C PHE A 73 -19.95 -0.80 8.07
N ASP A 74 -20.20 -1.23 9.29
CA ASP A 74 -21.42 -0.84 10.05
C ASP A 74 -21.41 0.66 10.32
N ALA A 75 -20.29 1.23 10.72
CA ALA A 75 -20.15 2.67 10.98
C ALA A 75 -20.37 3.54 9.74
N HIS A 76 -20.20 2.97 8.55
CA HIS A 76 -20.41 3.65 7.26
C HIS A 76 -21.72 3.25 6.57
N GLU A 77 -22.63 2.59 7.27
CA GLU A 77 -23.91 2.10 6.73
C GLU A 77 -23.75 1.10 5.57
N LEU A 78 -22.63 0.39 5.53
CA LEU A 78 -22.25 -0.57 4.49
C LEU A 78 -22.28 -2.03 4.97
N GLY A 79 -22.83 -2.32 6.17
CA GLY A 79 -22.80 -3.64 6.80
C GLY A 79 -23.32 -4.78 5.91
N GLN A 80 -24.31 -4.50 5.04
CA GLN A 80 -24.82 -5.49 4.08
C GLN A 80 -23.78 -5.96 3.02
N TYR A 81 -22.66 -5.25 2.88
CA TYR A 81 -21.61 -5.52 1.88
C TYR A 81 -20.37 -6.18 2.47
N THR A 82 -20.33 -6.50 3.76
CA THR A 82 -19.16 -7.15 4.42
C THR A 82 -18.75 -8.44 3.71
N HIS A 83 -19.73 -9.19 3.20
CA HIS A 83 -19.51 -10.45 2.45
C HIS A 83 -18.68 -10.28 1.16
N LEU A 84 -18.52 -9.07 0.64
CA LEU A 84 -17.70 -8.80 -0.55
C LEU A 84 -16.20 -8.86 -0.25
N ILE A 85 -15.83 -8.81 1.03
CA ILE A 85 -14.43 -8.92 1.47
C ILE A 85 -14.33 -10.13 2.44
N PRO A 86 -14.37 -11.34 1.90
CA PRO A 86 -14.30 -12.54 2.72
C PRO A 86 -12.92 -12.69 3.37
N SER A 87 -12.91 -13.41 4.51
CA SER A 87 -11.67 -13.78 5.21
C SER A 87 -10.72 -14.55 4.30
N LYS A 88 -9.43 -14.45 4.59
CA LYS A 88 -8.35 -15.21 3.92
C LYS A 88 -8.35 -15.10 2.41
N SER A 89 -8.68 -13.91 1.91
CA SER A 89 -8.76 -13.64 0.48
C SER A 89 -7.98 -12.40 0.07
N HIS A 90 -7.58 -12.33 -1.20
CA HIS A 90 -6.98 -11.14 -1.79
C HIS A 90 -7.93 -9.91 -1.81
N ALA A 91 -9.21 -10.10 -1.51
CA ALA A 91 -10.18 -9.01 -1.40
C ALA A 91 -9.86 -8.02 -0.26
N GLN A 92 -8.95 -8.35 0.65
CA GLN A 92 -8.41 -7.39 1.64
C GLN A 92 -7.87 -6.11 0.99
N THR A 93 -7.27 -6.23 -0.19
CA THR A 93 -6.83 -5.07 -1.00
C THR A 93 -8.00 -4.14 -1.32
N SER A 94 -9.18 -4.70 -1.60
CA SER A 94 -10.39 -3.93 -1.89
C SER A 94 -10.88 -3.14 -0.67
N PHE A 95 -10.71 -3.68 0.55
CA PHE A 95 -10.97 -2.91 1.77
C PHE A 95 -10.04 -1.70 1.87
N GLY A 96 -8.75 -1.88 1.55
CA GLY A 96 -7.78 -0.79 1.53
C GLY A 96 -8.17 0.33 0.56
N LEU A 97 -8.67 -0.03 -0.63
CA LEU A 97 -9.19 0.96 -1.60
C LEU A 97 -10.43 1.69 -1.07
N LEU A 98 -11.36 0.96 -0.45
CA LEU A 98 -12.57 1.54 0.12
C LEU A 98 -12.22 2.49 1.28
N TYR A 99 -11.29 2.10 2.14
CA TYR A 99 -10.79 2.93 3.23
C TYR A 99 -10.14 4.21 2.70
N LEU A 100 -9.29 4.10 1.68
CA LEU A 100 -8.66 5.25 1.02
C LEU A 100 -9.71 6.21 0.44
N TRP A 101 -10.70 5.67 -0.26
CA TRP A 101 -11.76 6.45 -0.86
C TRP A 101 -12.62 7.19 0.18
N ALA A 102 -12.90 6.56 1.32
CA ALA A 102 -13.70 7.14 2.39
C ALA A 102 -12.96 8.20 3.23
N ASN A 103 -11.64 8.33 3.07
CA ASN A 103 -10.82 9.26 3.86
C ASN A 103 -10.19 10.33 2.97
N GLU A 104 -10.88 11.46 2.82
CA GLU A 104 -10.49 12.61 1.99
C GLU A 104 -9.12 13.25 2.36
N GLN A 105 -8.55 12.88 3.51
CA GLN A 105 -7.23 13.36 3.91
C GLN A 105 -6.11 12.83 3.01
N PHE A 106 -6.30 11.64 2.44
CA PHE A 106 -5.28 11.01 1.61
C PHE A 106 -5.46 11.45 0.16
N THR A 107 -4.39 11.96 -0.41
CA THR A 107 -4.35 12.35 -1.82
C THR A 107 -3.75 11.26 -2.70
N ARG A 108 -3.08 10.28 -2.08
CA ARG A 108 -2.40 9.17 -2.76
C ARG A 108 -2.52 7.88 -1.96
N GLY A 109 -2.63 6.77 -2.68
CA GLY A 109 -2.58 5.42 -2.12
C GLY A 109 -1.45 4.62 -2.76
N LEU A 110 -0.67 3.92 -1.96
CA LEU A 110 0.34 2.96 -2.40
C LEU A 110 0.00 1.60 -1.84
N PHE A 111 0.04 0.57 -2.70
CA PHE A 111 -0.10 -0.81 -2.28
C PHE A 111 1.27 -1.47 -2.18
N ILE A 112 1.52 -2.12 -1.07
CA ILE A 112 2.76 -2.86 -0.81
C ILE A 112 2.37 -4.27 -0.41
N ASP A 113 2.99 -5.26 -1.04
CA ASP A 113 2.83 -6.66 -0.64
C ASP A 113 3.67 -6.96 0.60
N ASP A 114 3.15 -7.75 1.53
CA ASP A 114 3.78 -8.01 2.83
C ASP A 114 5.09 -8.81 2.74
N ASP A 115 5.33 -9.47 1.60
CA ASP A 115 6.53 -10.27 1.34
C ASP A 115 7.58 -9.57 0.47
N THR A 116 7.36 -8.32 0.07
CA THR A 116 8.28 -7.52 -0.72
C THR A 116 9.19 -6.63 0.13
N ARG A 117 10.27 -6.13 -0.49
CA ARG A 117 11.21 -5.18 0.12
C ARG A 117 11.61 -4.10 -0.88
N PRO A 118 11.83 -2.86 -0.46
CA PRO A 118 12.34 -1.84 -1.33
C PRO A 118 13.81 -2.12 -1.67
N HIS A 119 14.23 -1.74 -2.86
CA HIS A 119 15.63 -1.79 -3.21
C HIS A 119 16.42 -0.73 -2.41
N SER A 120 17.48 -1.12 -1.72
CA SER A 120 18.20 -0.26 -0.76
C SER A 120 18.86 0.97 -1.39
N ALA A 121 19.25 0.90 -2.66
CA ALA A 121 19.90 2.01 -3.35
C ALA A 121 18.93 3.10 -3.84
N TRP A 122 17.63 2.91 -3.72
CA TRP A 122 16.64 3.81 -4.30
C TRP A 122 15.63 4.27 -3.26
N ASP A 123 15.29 5.56 -3.32
CA ASP A 123 14.19 6.13 -2.54
C ASP A 123 12.86 5.60 -3.10
N PHE A 124 12.27 4.66 -2.38
CA PHE A 124 11.03 4.01 -2.79
C PHE A 124 9.87 5.02 -2.89
N PHE A 125 9.62 5.77 -1.83
CA PHE A 125 8.45 6.65 -1.77
C PHE A 125 8.56 7.81 -2.73
N THR A 126 9.68 8.52 -2.74
CA THR A 126 9.86 9.68 -3.63
C THR A 126 9.74 9.28 -5.10
N ARG A 127 10.27 8.11 -5.49
CA ARG A 127 10.17 7.64 -6.88
C ARG A 127 8.74 7.28 -7.28
N HIS A 128 7.99 6.61 -6.40
CA HIS A 128 6.60 6.28 -6.67
C HIS A 128 5.74 7.54 -6.76
N LEU A 129 5.91 8.49 -5.84
CA LEU A 129 5.21 9.77 -5.87
C LEU A 129 5.55 10.58 -7.11
N TYR A 130 6.84 10.62 -7.51
CA TYR A 130 7.24 11.28 -8.75
C TYR A 130 6.49 10.71 -9.96
N ASN A 131 6.37 9.38 -10.05
CA ASN A 131 5.65 8.74 -11.14
C ASN A 131 4.13 9.02 -11.11
N LEU A 132 3.53 9.15 -9.92
CA LEU A 132 2.11 9.50 -9.77
C LEU A 132 1.85 10.97 -10.11
N ASP A 133 2.80 11.85 -9.86
CA ASP A 133 2.66 13.30 -10.04
C ASP A 133 3.09 13.78 -11.43
N ARG A 134 3.65 12.91 -12.25
CA ARG A 134 4.08 13.24 -13.61
C ARG A 134 2.90 13.70 -14.46
N THR A 135 3.11 14.83 -15.13
CA THR A 135 2.17 15.42 -16.10
C THR A 135 2.70 15.35 -17.53
N ASP A 136 3.89 14.81 -17.72
CA ASP A 136 4.51 14.65 -19.02
C ASP A 136 3.81 13.57 -19.86
N THR A 137 3.99 13.65 -21.16
CA THR A 137 3.41 12.70 -22.11
C THR A 137 3.97 11.30 -21.84
N ILE A 138 3.07 10.37 -21.52
CA ILE A 138 3.43 8.95 -21.42
C ILE A 138 3.30 8.36 -22.82
N GLU A 139 4.35 7.67 -23.29
CA GLU A 139 4.26 6.90 -24.52
C GLU A 139 3.18 5.83 -24.38
N SER A 140 2.25 5.83 -25.34
CA SER A 140 1.23 4.79 -25.39
C SER A 140 1.69 3.66 -26.29
N VAL A 141 1.64 2.46 -25.75
CA VAL A 141 1.88 1.25 -26.53
C VAL A 141 0.53 0.77 -27.09
N ARG A 142 0.48 0.52 -28.41
CA ARG A 142 -0.68 -0.11 -29.07
C ARG A 142 -0.24 -1.48 -29.60
N SER A 143 -1.09 -2.46 -29.40
CA SER A 143 -0.91 -3.80 -29.91
C SER A 143 -2.25 -4.35 -30.38
N ASP A 144 -2.22 -5.12 -31.46
CA ASP A 144 -3.36 -5.92 -31.94
C ASP A 144 -3.51 -7.22 -31.14
N GLU A 145 -2.53 -7.55 -30.30
CA GLU A 145 -2.56 -8.72 -29.42
C GLU A 145 -3.36 -8.43 -28.14
N GLN A 146 -3.99 -9.46 -27.62
CA GLN A 146 -4.76 -9.36 -26.37
C GLN A 146 -3.90 -8.98 -25.16
N TRP A 147 -2.62 -9.37 -25.18
CA TRP A 147 -1.64 -9.12 -24.14
C TRP A 147 -0.40 -8.48 -24.72
N VAL A 148 0.05 -7.40 -24.12
CA VAL A 148 1.32 -6.76 -24.46
C VAL A 148 2.28 -6.95 -23.29
N ASN A 149 3.43 -7.56 -23.57
CA ASN A 149 4.52 -7.52 -22.62
C ASN A 149 5.29 -6.21 -22.83
N VAL A 150 4.98 -5.21 -22.01
CA VAL A 150 5.65 -3.91 -22.05
C VAL A 150 7.15 -4.00 -21.85
N LEU A 151 7.62 -5.09 -21.24
CA LEU A 151 9.03 -5.36 -20.99
C LEU A 151 9.84 -5.56 -22.28
N TYR A 152 9.23 -6.17 -23.29
CA TYR A 152 9.89 -6.38 -24.58
C TYR A 152 10.00 -5.11 -25.43
N GLN A 153 9.15 -4.12 -25.14
CA GLN A 153 9.12 -2.88 -25.92
C GLN A 153 10.14 -1.87 -25.40
N ASP A 154 10.66 -2.10 -24.21
CA ASP A 154 11.62 -1.24 -23.55
C ASP A 154 13.01 -1.92 -23.46
N ALA A 155 13.28 -2.87 -24.35
CA ALA A 155 14.55 -3.59 -24.38
C ALA A 155 15.78 -2.69 -24.55
N ASP A 156 15.57 -1.49 -25.10
CA ASP A 156 16.62 -0.47 -25.24
C ASP A 156 16.64 0.51 -24.06
N ASN A 157 15.70 0.42 -23.16
CA ASN A 157 15.55 1.34 -22.05
C ASN A 157 16.12 0.74 -20.76
N HIS A 158 17.38 0.98 -20.55
CA HIS A 158 18.23 0.40 -19.51
C HIS A 158 17.82 0.72 -18.07
N GLY A 159 16.60 1.19 -17.83
CA GLY A 159 16.17 1.70 -16.50
C GLY A 159 15.04 0.96 -15.81
N LEU A 160 14.39 -0.01 -16.46
CA LEU A 160 13.18 -0.61 -15.92
C LEU A 160 13.37 -1.91 -15.14
N TYR A 161 14.58 -2.43 -15.09
CA TYR A 161 14.86 -3.66 -14.33
C TYR A 161 15.98 -3.47 -13.35
N PRO A 162 15.74 -3.94 -12.12
CA PRO A 162 16.81 -4.25 -11.20
C PRO A 162 17.58 -5.47 -11.65
#